data_11dfb1fbe3d3839b9e907500e3b10afe
#
_entry.id   11dfb1fbe3d3839b9e907500e3b10afe
#
_cell.length_a   1.000
_cell.length_b   1.000
_cell.length_c   1.000
_cell.angle_alpha   90.00
_cell.angle_beta   90.00
_cell.angle_gamma   90.00
#
_symmetry.space_group_name_H-M   'P 1'
#
loop_
_entity.id
_entity.type
_entity.pdbx_description
1 polymer ?
#
loop_
_entity_poly.entity_id
_entity_poly.type
_entity_poly.pdbx_seq_one_letter_code
_entity_poly.pdbx_strand_id
1 'polypeptide(L)'
;MPQLQLPIFPVGTTLITPEIAFECRDGKVVYVNGHLPVFQHEEKDLAGFRLFTSQLVINGTASQAEIARAFHVPLGTVKRYVRRYRDSGAKGFFMPPKRRSAAVLIGEVKEQAQALLDEGKSVPEVGTATGVLQTTLHKAIGSGRLHQPKKRT
;
A
#
# COMPACT_ATOMS: atom_id res chain seq x y z
N MET A 1 -13.43 49.99 -4.76
CA MET A 1 -12.04 49.52 -4.79
C MET A 1 -12.03 48.06 -4.51
N PRO A 2 -11.47 47.20 -5.37
CA PRO A 2 -11.34 45.80 -5.05
C PRO A 2 -10.38 45.67 -3.87
N GLN A 3 -10.83 45.00 -2.83
CA GLN A 3 -10.04 44.73 -1.63
C GLN A 3 -9.00 43.68 -2.01
N LEU A 4 -7.73 44.06 -2.00
CA LEU A 4 -6.62 43.11 -2.14
C LEU A 4 -6.67 42.13 -0.97
N GLN A 5 -7.07 40.90 -1.21
CA GLN A 5 -6.89 39.83 -0.22
C GLN A 5 -5.40 39.57 -0.03
N LEU A 6 -4.91 39.80 1.16
CA LEU A 6 -3.54 39.41 1.52
C LEU A 6 -3.38 37.87 1.36
N PRO A 7 -2.29 37.40 0.79
CA PRO A 7 -2.05 35.98 0.71
C PRO A 7 -1.91 35.39 2.12
N ILE A 8 -2.76 34.43 2.44
CA ILE A 8 -2.75 33.74 3.74
C ILE A 8 -1.58 32.74 3.81
N PHE A 9 -1.17 32.21 2.66
CA PHE A 9 -0.11 31.21 2.57
C PHE A 9 1.19 31.81 2.01
N PRO A 10 2.35 31.24 2.38
CA PRO A 10 3.62 31.57 1.76
C PRO A 10 3.62 31.34 0.23
N VAL A 11 4.47 32.07 -0.48
CA VAL A 11 4.63 31.91 -1.93
C VAL A 11 5.18 30.50 -2.22
N GLY A 12 4.63 29.84 -3.24
CA GLY A 12 5.07 28.49 -3.65
C GLY A 12 4.33 27.33 -3.00
N THR A 13 3.32 27.62 -2.19
CA THR A 13 2.47 26.58 -1.61
C THR A 13 1.37 26.12 -2.59
N THR A 14 0.98 24.86 -2.47
CA THR A 14 -0.18 24.28 -3.16
C THR A 14 -1.32 24.12 -2.18
N LEU A 15 -2.49 24.66 -2.54
CA LEU A 15 -3.67 24.57 -1.68
C LEU A 15 -4.25 23.15 -1.67
N ILE A 16 -4.54 22.65 -0.48
CA ILE A 16 -5.39 21.47 -0.28
C ILE A 16 -6.82 21.95 -0.03
N THR A 17 -6.98 22.85 0.92
CA THR A 17 -8.21 23.56 1.25
C THR A 17 -7.89 25.05 1.44
N PRO A 18 -8.90 25.93 1.62
CA PRO A 18 -8.62 27.34 1.97
C PRO A 18 -7.80 27.52 3.26
N GLU A 19 -7.73 26.51 4.12
CA GLU A 19 -7.06 26.58 5.42
C GLU A 19 -5.71 25.86 5.43
N ILE A 20 -5.55 24.81 4.63
CA ILE A 20 -4.36 23.94 4.59
C ILE A 20 -3.74 23.95 3.21
N ALA A 21 -2.44 24.17 3.18
CA ALA A 21 -1.62 24.07 1.98
C ALA A 21 -0.36 23.23 2.27
N PHE A 22 0.38 22.88 1.24
CA PHE A 22 1.69 22.23 1.38
C PHE A 22 2.71 22.83 0.42
N GLU A 23 3.97 22.71 0.78
CA GLU A 23 5.11 23.04 -0.08
C GLU A 23 6.11 21.89 -0.06
N CYS A 24 6.82 21.72 -1.17
CA CYS A 24 7.97 20.82 -1.25
C CYS A 24 9.24 21.68 -1.21
N ARG A 25 10.04 21.51 -0.15
CA ARG A 25 11.30 22.23 0.03
C ARG A 25 12.38 21.29 0.54
N ASP A 26 13.54 21.29 -0.11
CA ASP A 26 14.72 20.52 0.30
C ASP A 26 14.43 19.02 0.53
N GLY A 27 13.63 18.41 -0.34
CA GLY A 27 13.24 17.00 -0.25
C GLY A 27 12.25 16.68 0.87
N LYS A 28 11.61 17.70 1.45
CA LYS A 28 10.58 17.56 2.47
C LYS A 28 9.27 18.17 1.98
N VAL A 29 8.18 17.56 2.40
CA VAL A 29 6.82 18.09 2.24
C VAL A 29 6.40 18.71 3.56
N VAL A 30 6.12 20.00 3.56
CA VAL A 30 5.70 20.76 4.74
C VAL A 30 4.26 21.20 4.55
N TYR A 31 3.42 20.86 5.51
CA TYR A 31 2.02 21.27 5.53
C TYR A 31 1.88 22.50 6.42
N VAL A 32 1.15 23.49 5.95
CA VAL A 32 0.95 24.75 6.64
C VAL A 32 -0.53 25.07 6.77
N ASN A 33 -0.90 25.59 7.94
CA ASN A 33 -2.18 26.25 8.18
C ASN A 33 -1.89 27.75 8.22
N GLY A 34 -2.26 28.47 7.16
CA GLY A 34 -1.77 29.83 6.97
C GLY A 34 -0.23 29.85 6.85
N HIS A 35 0.45 30.49 7.78
CA HIS A 35 1.92 30.51 7.88
C HIS A 35 2.47 29.51 8.91
N LEU A 36 1.61 28.82 9.64
CA LEU A 36 2.00 27.90 10.71
C LEU A 36 2.25 26.50 10.15
N PRO A 37 3.48 25.97 10.21
CA PRO A 37 3.74 24.58 9.85
C PRO A 37 3.09 23.64 10.88
N VAL A 38 2.30 22.69 10.39
CA VAL A 38 1.54 21.76 11.24
C VAL A 38 2.06 20.33 11.16
N PHE A 39 2.69 19.96 10.04
CA PHE A 39 3.28 18.65 9.84
C PHE A 39 4.35 18.69 8.74
N GLN A 40 5.33 17.79 8.82
CA GLN A 40 6.31 17.59 7.75
C GLN A 40 6.72 16.12 7.67
N HIS A 41 7.08 15.70 6.46
CA HIS A 41 7.69 14.40 6.21
C HIS A 41 8.66 14.50 5.03
N GLU A 42 9.54 13.53 4.89
CA GLU A 42 10.38 13.44 3.70
C GLU A 42 9.54 13.08 2.47
N GLU A 43 9.94 13.54 1.29
CA GLU A 43 9.25 13.25 0.03
C GLU A 43 9.08 11.75 -0.23
N LYS A 44 10.05 10.95 0.21
CA LYS A 44 10.05 9.48 0.08
C LYS A 44 9.26 8.77 1.19
N ASP A 45 8.88 9.47 2.25
CA ASP A 45 8.11 8.90 3.37
C ASP A 45 6.63 8.78 3.01
N LEU A 46 6.29 7.72 2.31
CA LEU A 46 4.90 7.42 1.96
C LEU A 46 4.02 7.08 3.17
N ALA A 47 4.60 6.57 4.23
CA ALA A 47 3.85 6.24 5.45
C ALA A 47 3.38 7.52 6.15
N GLY A 48 4.26 8.50 6.32
CA GLY A 48 3.93 9.83 6.86
C GLY A 48 2.90 10.56 6.01
N PHE A 49 3.07 10.55 4.69
CA PHE A 49 2.10 11.10 3.74
C PHE A 49 0.69 10.50 3.91
N ARG A 50 0.61 9.17 3.91
CA ARG A 50 -0.66 8.45 4.04
C ARG A 50 -1.32 8.68 5.39
N LEU A 51 -0.52 8.72 6.45
CA LEU A 51 -0.98 9.02 7.79
C LEU A 51 -1.61 10.40 7.87
N PHE A 52 -0.85 11.44 7.49
CA PHE A 52 -1.30 12.81 7.68
C PHE A 52 -2.50 13.16 6.78
N THR A 53 -2.49 12.76 5.51
CA THR A 53 -3.63 12.97 4.62
C THR A 53 -4.89 12.25 5.12
N SER A 54 -4.75 11.07 5.71
CA SER A 54 -5.88 10.37 6.34
C SER A 54 -6.39 11.11 7.58
N GLN A 55 -5.51 11.67 8.40
CA GLN A 55 -5.89 12.49 9.56
C GLN A 55 -6.66 13.74 9.14
N LEU A 56 -6.23 14.42 8.09
CA LEU A 56 -6.95 15.61 7.57
C LEU A 56 -8.39 15.26 7.19
N VAL A 57 -8.61 14.10 6.59
CA VAL A 57 -9.96 13.65 6.23
C VAL A 57 -10.77 13.24 7.46
N ILE A 58 -10.19 12.49 8.37
CA ILE A 58 -10.87 12.01 9.59
C ILE A 58 -11.25 13.18 10.49
N ASN A 59 -10.39 14.18 10.61
CA ASN A 59 -10.62 15.39 11.41
C ASN A 59 -11.58 16.37 10.73
N GLY A 60 -12.00 16.12 9.49
CA GLY A 60 -12.89 17.01 8.75
C GLY A 60 -12.22 18.26 8.18
N THR A 61 -10.90 18.35 8.24
CA THR A 61 -10.14 19.49 7.71
C THR A 61 -10.12 19.51 6.18
N ALA A 62 -10.08 18.33 5.55
CA ALA A 62 -10.12 18.17 4.11
C ALA A 62 -11.02 17.00 3.69
N SER A 63 -11.62 17.10 2.51
CA SER A 63 -12.33 15.98 1.90
C SER A 63 -11.39 15.05 1.15
N GLN A 64 -11.83 13.81 0.91
CA GLN A 64 -11.05 12.85 0.12
C GLN A 64 -10.80 13.35 -1.30
N ALA A 65 -11.76 14.08 -1.88
CA ALA A 65 -11.63 14.66 -3.22
C ALA A 65 -10.58 15.79 -3.27
N GLU A 66 -10.50 16.62 -2.23
CA GLU A 66 -9.49 17.68 -2.12
C GLU A 66 -8.09 17.09 -2.01
N ILE A 67 -7.88 16.05 -1.21
CA ILE A 67 -6.60 15.33 -1.13
C ILE A 67 -6.23 14.71 -2.49
N ALA A 68 -7.18 14.03 -3.13
CA ALA A 68 -6.94 13.42 -4.45
C ALA A 68 -6.51 14.45 -5.49
N ARG A 69 -7.15 15.62 -5.51
CA ARG A 69 -6.86 16.72 -6.42
C ARG A 69 -5.50 17.37 -6.14
N ALA A 70 -5.24 17.70 -4.87
CA ALA A 70 -4.02 18.41 -4.47
C ALA A 70 -2.74 17.60 -4.76
N PHE A 71 -2.79 16.28 -4.57
CA PHE A 71 -1.64 15.39 -4.72
C PHE A 71 -1.66 14.54 -6.01
N HIS A 72 -2.63 14.74 -6.87
CA HIS A 72 -2.82 13.95 -8.10
C HIS A 72 -2.88 12.44 -7.83
N VAL A 73 -3.50 12.06 -6.73
CA VAL A 73 -3.67 10.66 -6.32
C VAL A 73 -5.09 10.20 -6.66
N PRO A 74 -5.29 9.01 -7.23
CA PRO A 74 -6.64 8.49 -7.49
C PRO A 74 -7.51 8.45 -6.24
N LEU A 75 -8.77 8.88 -6.35
CA LEU A 75 -9.71 8.94 -5.24
C LEU A 75 -9.88 7.58 -4.52
N GLY A 76 -9.86 6.47 -5.27
CA GLY A 76 -9.91 5.12 -4.72
C GLY A 76 -8.71 4.79 -3.82
N THR A 77 -7.55 5.38 -4.12
CA THR A 77 -6.34 5.24 -3.30
C THR A 77 -6.47 6.01 -2.00
N VAL A 78 -6.98 7.25 -2.04
CA VAL A 78 -7.26 8.04 -0.83
C VAL A 78 -8.29 7.34 0.06
N LYS A 79 -9.36 6.79 -0.51
CA LYS A 79 -10.36 5.99 0.23
C LYS A 79 -9.71 4.82 0.97
N ARG A 80 -8.75 4.12 0.34
CA ARG A 80 -7.99 3.03 1.00
C ARG A 80 -7.14 3.51 2.15
N TYR A 81 -6.51 4.70 2.05
CA TYR A 81 -5.74 5.28 3.15
C TYR A 81 -6.64 5.59 4.35
N VAL A 82 -7.75 6.27 4.11
CA VAL A 82 -8.73 6.62 5.17
C VAL A 82 -9.31 5.36 5.82
N ARG A 83 -9.68 4.36 5.04
CA ARG A 83 -10.15 3.07 5.57
C ARG A 83 -9.08 2.41 6.46
N ARG A 84 -7.84 2.35 5.99
CA ARG A 84 -6.73 1.78 6.76
C ARG A 84 -6.50 2.51 8.08
N TYR A 85 -6.63 3.84 8.08
CA TYR A 85 -6.53 4.64 9.29
C TYR A 85 -7.66 4.31 10.28
N ARG A 86 -8.90 4.16 9.79
CA ARG A 86 -10.06 3.78 10.62
C ARG A 86 -9.91 2.39 11.21
N ASP A 87 -9.41 1.45 10.42
CA ASP A 87 -9.28 0.04 10.83
C ASP A 87 -8.10 -0.21 11.78
N SER A 88 -7.00 0.49 11.60
CA SER A 88 -5.71 0.16 12.26
C SER A 88 -5.03 1.37 12.92
N GLY A 89 -5.58 2.56 12.82
CA GLY A 89 -4.98 3.80 13.31
C GLY A 89 -3.64 4.12 12.63
N ALA A 90 -2.85 4.97 13.26
CA ALA A 90 -1.52 5.36 12.77
C ALA A 90 -0.58 4.16 12.56
N LYS A 91 -0.64 3.18 13.44
CA LYS A 91 0.19 1.97 13.38
C LYS A 91 0.05 1.22 12.06
N GLY A 92 -1.14 1.26 11.44
CA GLY A 92 -1.41 0.57 10.18
C GLY A 92 -0.49 0.98 9.02
N PHE A 93 0.05 2.19 9.04
CA PHE A 93 0.93 2.70 7.97
C PHE A 93 2.40 2.32 8.17
N PHE A 94 2.82 2.05 9.41
CA PHE A 94 4.20 1.73 9.76
C PHE A 94 4.45 0.23 9.94
N MET A 95 3.39 -0.59 9.94
CA MET A 95 3.55 -2.03 9.95
C MET A 95 4.03 -2.53 8.59
N PRO A 96 5.00 -3.46 8.55
CA PRO A 96 5.40 -4.07 7.31
C PRO A 96 4.18 -4.68 6.61
N PRO A 97 4.08 -4.58 5.27
CA PRO A 97 2.98 -5.21 4.55
C PRO A 97 3.00 -6.71 4.86
N LYS A 98 1.85 -7.24 5.25
CA LYS A 98 1.69 -8.70 5.34
C LYS A 98 2.05 -9.25 3.96
N ARG A 99 3.24 -9.81 3.84
CA ARG A 99 3.59 -10.55 2.63
C ARG A 99 2.50 -11.59 2.45
N ARG A 100 1.90 -11.65 1.29
CA ARG A 100 1.16 -12.82 0.87
C ARG A 100 2.18 -13.94 0.81
N SER A 101 2.47 -14.52 1.98
CA SER A 101 3.41 -15.61 2.05
C SER A 101 2.83 -16.77 1.27
N ALA A 102 3.69 -17.55 0.69
CA ALA A 102 3.40 -18.91 0.27
C ALA A 102 3.19 -19.77 1.54
N ALA A 103 2.26 -19.33 2.42
CA ALA A 103 2.02 -19.95 3.72
C ALA A 103 1.44 -21.38 3.58
N VAL A 104 0.99 -21.73 2.39
CA VAL A 104 0.40 -23.05 2.11
C VAL A 104 1.44 -24.07 1.61
N LEU A 105 2.53 -23.60 0.98
CA LEU A 105 3.55 -24.48 0.39
C LEU A 105 4.91 -24.24 1.06
N ILE A 106 4.99 -24.53 2.35
CA ILE A 106 6.20 -24.42 3.18
C ILE A 106 6.40 -25.68 4.01
N GLY A 107 7.64 -25.93 4.44
CA GLY A 107 7.99 -27.05 5.31
C GLY A 107 7.50 -28.39 4.77
N GLU A 108 6.89 -29.20 5.64
CA GLU A 108 6.42 -30.54 5.35
C GLU A 108 5.49 -30.65 4.13
N VAL A 109 4.59 -29.67 3.95
CA VAL A 109 3.66 -29.67 2.81
C VAL A 109 4.40 -29.54 1.48
N LYS A 110 5.47 -28.74 1.46
CA LYS A 110 6.32 -28.62 0.27
C LYS A 110 7.08 -29.91 -0.03
N GLU A 111 7.63 -30.55 1.01
CA GLU A 111 8.35 -31.81 0.90
C GLU A 111 7.44 -32.94 0.43
N GLN A 112 6.24 -33.05 1.00
CA GLN A 112 5.22 -34.02 0.55
C GLN A 112 4.81 -33.78 -0.89
N ALA A 113 4.57 -32.51 -1.28
CA ALA A 113 4.23 -32.19 -2.67
C ALA A 113 5.36 -32.56 -3.63
N GLN A 114 6.61 -32.31 -3.24
CA GLN A 114 7.77 -32.73 -4.07
C GLN A 114 7.90 -34.21 -4.17
N ALA A 115 7.78 -34.95 -3.08
CA ALA A 115 7.86 -36.42 -3.08
C ALA A 115 6.80 -37.04 -4.00
N LEU A 116 5.55 -36.56 -3.95
CA LEU A 116 4.47 -37.04 -4.81
C LEU A 116 4.71 -36.69 -6.29
N LEU A 117 5.33 -35.56 -6.60
CA LEU A 117 5.74 -35.22 -7.98
C LEU A 117 6.86 -36.13 -8.45
N ASP A 118 7.81 -36.45 -7.59
CA ASP A 118 8.94 -37.35 -7.91
C ASP A 118 8.47 -38.79 -8.13
N GLU A 119 7.40 -39.25 -7.45
CA GLU A 119 6.68 -40.49 -7.69
C GLU A 119 5.91 -40.50 -9.02
N GLY A 120 5.89 -39.38 -9.75
CA GLY A 120 5.22 -39.25 -11.04
C GLY A 120 3.73 -38.94 -10.99
N LYS A 121 3.20 -38.56 -9.83
CA LYS A 121 1.81 -38.11 -9.68
C LYS A 121 1.57 -36.80 -10.42
N SER A 122 0.38 -36.66 -10.93
CA SER A 122 -0.05 -35.40 -11.60
C SER A 122 -0.31 -34.29 -10.63
N VAL A 123 -0.22 -33.03 -11.09
CA VAL A 123 -0.51 -31.85 -10.24
C VAL A 123 -1.89 -31.88 -9.57
N PRO A 124 -2.98 -32.32 -10.25
CA PRO A 124 -4.29 -32.51 -9.61
C PRO A 124 -4.26 -33.53 -8.45
N GLU A 125 -3.58 -34.66 -8.63
CA GLU A 125 -3.46 -35.68 -7.58
C GLU A 125 -2.66 -35.18 -6.37
N VAL A 126 -1.56 -34.47 -6.63
CA VAL A 126 -0.78 -33.79 -5.57
C VAL A 126 -1.63 -32.76 -4.84
N GLY A 127 -2.43 -31.98 -5.57
CA GLY A 127 -3.35 -31.01 -4.98
C GLY A 127 -4.37 -31.65 -4.04
N THR A 128 -4.94 -32.80 -4.45
CA THR A 128 -5.90 -33.53 -3.62
C THR A 128 -5.23 -34.13 -2.38
N ALA A 129 -4.03 -34.70 -2.53
CA ALA A 129 -3.30 -35.32 -1.43
C ALA A 129 -2.77 -34.32 -0.39
N THR A 130 -2.32 -33.15 -0.83
CA THR A 130 -1.73 -32.13 0.05
C THR A 130 -2.70 -31.02 0.48
N GLY A 131 -3.91 -30.97 -0.09
CA GLY A 131 -4.87 -29.88 0.12
C GLY A 131 -4.47 -28.54 -0.51
N VAL A 132 -3.44 -28.53 -1.37
CA VAL A 132 -2.94 -27.30 -2.02
C VAL A 132 -3.63 -27.11 -3.36
N LEU A 133 -4.07 -25.86 -3.63
CA LEU A 133 -4.67 -25.53 -4.91
C LEU A 133 -3.72 -25.79 -6.08
N GLN A 134 -4.24 -26.40 -7.16
CA GLN A 134 -3.47 -26.69 -8.36
C GLN A 134 -2.75 -25.47 -8.94
N THR A 135 -3.42 -24.30 -8.93
CA THR A 135 -2.83 -23.02 -9.36
C THR A 135 -1.60 -22.63 -8.54
N THR A 136 -1.57 -22.95 -7.24
CA THR A 136 -0.42 -22.71 -6.37
C THR A 136 0.72 -23.66 -6.71
N LEU A 137 0.42 -24.93 -6.98
CA LEU A 137 1.40 -25.92 -7.40
C LEU A 137 2.01 -25.56 -8.76
N HIS A 138 1.21 -25.20 -9.76
CA HIS A 138 1.70 -24.74 -11.06
C HIS A 138 2.62 -23.52 -10.96
N LYS A 139 2.25 -22.52 -10.13
CA LYS A 139 3.11 -21.36 -9.86
C LYS A 139 4.41 -21.73 -9.15
N ALA A 140 4.38 -22.71 -8.25
CA ALA A 140 5.57 -23.19 -7.56
C ALA A 140 6.51 -23.94 -8.51
N ILE A 141 5.98 -24.74 -9.43
CA ILE A 141 6.76 -25.40 -10.47
C ILE A 141 7.35 -24.36 -11.44
N GLY A 142 6.55 -23.41 -11.91
CA GLY A 142 7.01 -22.35 -12.80
C GLY A 142 8.06 -21.40 -12.17
N SER A 143 8.04 -21.22 -10.84
CA SER A 143 9.04 -20.44 -10.09
C SER A 143 10.25 -21.24 -9.61
N GLY A 144 10.34 -22.54 -9.95
CA GLY A 144 11.43 -23.42 -9.54
C GLY A 144 11.42 -23.86 -8.07
N ARG A 145 10.35 -23.56 -7.32
CA ARG A 145 10.21 -24.00 -5.91
C ARG A 145 9.83 -25.47 -5.79
N LEU A 146 9.16 -26.02 -6.80
CA LEU A 146 8.89 -27.44 -6.98
C LEU A 146 9.42 -27.87 -8.33
N HIS A 147 9.85 -29.11 -8.43
CA HIS A 147 10.32 -29.72 -9.67
C HIS A 147 9.36 -30.82 -10.12
N GLN A 148 8.91 -30.76 -11.36
CA GLN A 148 8.14 -31.83 -11.95
C GLN A 148 9.03 -32.61 -12.94
N PRO A 149 9.35 -33.89 -12.66
CA PRO A 149 10.15 -34.68 -13.58
C PRO A 149 9.40 -34.84 -14.91
N LYS A 150 10.11 -34.67 -16.02
CA LYS A 150 9.54 -34.93 -17.36
C LYS A 150 9.16 -36.39 -17.44
N LYS A 151 7.91 -36.69 -17.79
CA LYS A 151 7.51 -38.04 -18.10
C LYS A 151 8.46 -38.59 -19.18
N ARG A 152 9.21 -39.63 -18.84
CA ARG A 152 9.91 -40.42 -19.86
C ARG A 152 8.82 -41.08 -20.72
N THR A 153 8.76 -40.68 -21.97
CA THR A 153 7.99 -41.37 -23.01
C THR A 153 8.64 -42.71 -23.29
#